data_44c98e570db0c4c4650e01d4c7e1cee1
#
_entry.id   44c98e570db0c4c4650e01d4c7e1cee1
#
_cell.length_a   1.000
_cell.length_b   1.000
_cell.length_c   1.000
_cell.angle_alpha   90.00
_cell.angle_beta   90.00
_cell.angle_gamma   90.00
#
_symmetry.space_group_name_H-M   'P 1'
#
loop_
_entity.id
_entity.type
_entity.pdbx_description
1 polymer ?
#
loop_
_entity_poly.entity_id
_entity_poly.type
_entity_poly.pdbx_seq_one_letter_code
_entity_poly.pdbx_strand_id
1 'polypeptide(L)'
;MHPKNSYLLINDYVNGLYSNVRVTEIRMCYANSLRLNREDMKKKILNVFAVALVAMAAVVNTGCSNESSLVTDGQPGNAGGDSTLVSFNFALQGFAAEKTVGTRALAAGTDGRVIASSVADAGNGLEVMTEVVEDAKPQTRAGEVLKPAPAQNYTILAYQDGVKKAEWVGRFDGTNFTVNADHSKVQAMKPGMYKFYVFSDHLKYQNGKITFGLANGSINALSNIVDVEIHDQKETQTVSFQLGSPYARVRMRINGFSSQAFEGSINGALKYKANTIEGTCEIDPAHGTVTYSKATQDGSLSYNHFTNNIEGDNENISNGTQAIRTSHIITPEDAGCYLLSGTHLNQLSFQFSSDASGTIYRKPVRNRELPLENLADAELETGKSYTITQTIYYKADYLFDDYKTVGSLVPNMKKGLNPVALVVDKDRHICMGLEDVPHVKDGRQWADNLNLKNIETENQDVNGLINTINRYDGWKQTWDMYTTDTSAGYIPKKRTKARNSHFPAFNALENYKGKTQMWYVPGAGEWHSALKYLGIADPTRGFTFDNQEHLEWGDVLGYRLLEVLFYQAGGYPLNDWYWAADDWKTDGKAKAVTVTARSTYAHFGGARKTDGTQVRPFVNY
;
A
#
# COMPACT_ATOMS: atom_id res chain seq x y z
N MET A 1 27.85 27.82 -45.69
CA MET A 1 28.87 26.90 -45.13
C MET A 1 28.49 26.60 -43.68
N HIS A 2 27.94 25.44 -43.43
CA HIS A 2 27.53 24.97 -42.10
C HIS A 2 28.59 23.99 -41.56
N PRO A 3 28.94 24.03 -40.29
CA PRO A 3 29.82 23.02 -39.67
C PRO A 3 28.95 21.89 -39.11
N LYS A 4 28.83 20.82 -39.86
CA LYS A 4 28.41 19.50 -39.32
C LYS A 4 29.63 18.60 -39.59
N ASN A 5 30.36 18.22 -38.54
CA ASN A 5 31.23 17.04 -38.48
C ASN A 5 32.25 17.16 -37.32
N SER A 6 31.73 17.20 -36.09
CA SER A 6 32.64 17.13 -34.92
C SER A 6 32.15 16.20 -33.81
N TYR A 7 31.01 15.54 -33.98
CA TYR A 7 30.44 14.66 -32.95
C TYR A 7 30.57 13.15 -33.22
N LEU A 8 31.07 12.74 -34.37
CA LEU A 8 31.21 11.31 -34.68
C LEU A 8 32.61 10.71 -34.34
N LEU A 9 33.58 11.51 -34.01
CA LEU A 9 34.94 11.00 -33.71
C LEU A 9 35.25 10.79 -32.22
N ILE A 10 34.38 11.22 -31.32
CA ILE A 10 34.56 11.03 -29.87
C ILE A 10 33.93 9.72 -29.37
N ASN A 11 32.91 9.20 -30.03
CA ASN A 11 32.27 7.95 -29.62
C ASN A 11 33.06 6.69 -29.95
N ASP A 12 33.88 6.72 -31.00
CA ASP A 12 34.71 5.55 -31.38
C ASP A 12 36.00 5.43 -30.55
N TYR A 13 36.45 6.52 -29.91
CA TYR A 13 37.64 6.49 -29.05
C TYR A 13 37.34 6.00 -27.63
N VAL A 14 36.12 6.12 -27.16
CA VAL A 14 35.68 5.67 -25.83
C VAL A 14 35.35 4.16 -25.82
N ASN A 15 34.87 3.61 -26.93
CA ASN A 15 34.55 2.18 -27.01
C ASN A 15 35.78 1.27 -27.26
N GLY A 16 36.94 1.83 -27.65
CA GLY A 16 38.18 1.08 -27.86
C GLY A 16 39.02 0.83 -26.59
N LEU A 17 38.74 1.52 -25.49
CA LEU A 17 39.54 1.46 -24.25
C LEU A 17 38.96 0.51 -23.16
N TYR A 18 37.79 -0.09 -23.38
CA TYR A 18 37.17 -0.96 -22.39
C TYR A 18 37.16 -2.46 -22.69
N SER A 19 37.90 -2.91 -23.70
CA SER A 19 37.86 -4.33 -24.10
C SER A 19 38.88 -5.26 -23.45
N ASN A 20 39.73 -4.82 -22.51
CA ASN A 20 40.77 -5.68 -21.93
C ASN A 20 41.06 -5.51 -20.44
N VAL A 21 40.06 -5.18 -19.60
CA VAL A 21 40.21 -5.28 -18.14
C VAL A 21 39.25 -6.35 -17.64
N ARG A 22 39.82 -7.43 -17.11
CA ARG A 22 39.02 -8.55 -16.54
C ARG A 22 38.12 -8.05 -15.43
N VAL A 23 36.83 -8.20 -15.62
CA VAL A 23 35.74 -7.86 -14.67
C VAL A 23 35.97 -8.45 -13.27
N THR A 24 36.82 -9.46 -13.14
CA THR A 24 37.17 -10.11 -11.86
C THR A 24 38.03 -9.24 -10.95
N GLU A 25 38.93 -8.39 -11.49
CA GLU A 25 39.80 -7.55 -10.65
C GLU A 25 39.10 -6.31 -10.11
N ILE A 26 38.17 -5.75 -10.86
CA ILE A 26 37.35 -4.62 -10.37
C ILE A 26 36.42 -5.05 -9.22
N ARG A 27 35.86 -6.27 -9.26
CA ARG A 27 35.03 -6.79 -8.15
C ARG A 27 35.84 -7.05 -6.87
N MET A 28 37.13 -7.46 -6.97
CA MET A 28 37.98 -7.64 -5.79
C MET A 28 38.43 -6.30 -5.18
N CYS A 29 38.73 -5.29 -5.98
CA CYS A 29 39.10 -3.97 -5.47
C CYS A 29 37.91 -3.27 -4.80
N TYR A 30 36.69 -3.41 -5.33
CA TYR A 30 35.49 -2.83 -4.72
C TYR A 30 35.10 -3.54 -3.43
N ALA A 31 35.21 -4.86 -3.38
CA ALA A 31 34.93 -5.65 -2.18
C ALA A 31 35.95 -5.39 -1.06
N ASN A 32 37.21 -5.18 -1.39
CA ASN A 32 38.23 -4.84 -0.39
C ASN A 32 38.13 -3.40 0.10
N SER A 33 37.77 -2.44 -0.75
CA SER A 33 37.55 -1.05 -0.33
C SER A 33 36.31 -0.91 0.59
N LEU A 34 35.26 -1.68 0.35
CA LEU A 34 34.09 -1.75 1.24
C LEU A 34 34.36 -2.46 2.57
N ARG A 35 35.28 -3.47 2.58
CA ARG A 35 35.71 -4.11 3.85
C ARG A 35 36.57 -3.21 4.71
N LEU A 36 37.56 -2.49 4.11
CA LEU A 36 38.40 -1.53 4.82
C LEU A 36 37.56 -0.38 5.42
N ASN A 37 36.57 0.15 4.70
CA ASN A 37 35.69 1.20 5.20
C ASN A 37 34.77 0.72 6.34
N ARG A 38 34.41 -0.55 6.35
CA ARG A 38 33.52 -1.11 7.39
C ARG A 38 34.25 -1.33 8.73
N GLU A 39 35.51 -1.74 8.70
CA GLU A 39 36.33 -1.90 9.92
C GLU A 39 36.76 -0.54 10.51
N ASP A 40 37.10 0.44 9.64
CA ASP A 40 37.40 1.79 10.09
C ASP A 40 36.16 2.53 10.63
N MET A 41 34.97 2.30 10.04
CA MET A 41 33.73 2.82 10.58
C MET A 41 33.39 2.18 11.93
N LYS A 42 33.60 0.88 12.10
CA LYS A 42 33.38 0.23 13.40
C LYS A 42 34.30 0.78 14.48
N LYS A 43 35.60 1.02 14.16
CA LYS A 43 36.55 1.64 15.11
C LYS A 43 36.19 3.09 15.43
N LYS A 44 35.76 3.88 14.45
CA LYS A 44 35.30 5.25 14.67
C LYS A 44 34.00 5.30 15.48
N ILE A 45 33.04 4.41 15.20
CA ILE A 45 31.81 4.26 15.99
C ILE A 45 32.13 3.82 17.42
N LEU A 46 33.03 2.84 17.59
CA LEU A 46 33.43 2.37 18.93
C LEU A 46 34.12 3.49 19.75
N ASN A 47 34.95 4.31 19.12
CA ASN A 47 35.59 5.45 19.78
C ASN A 47 34.59 6.57 20.11
N VAL A 48 33.59 6.84 19.26
CA VAL A 48 32.51 7.79 19.55
C VAL A 48 31.64 7.29 20.70
N PHE A 49 31.34 5.99 20.76
CA PHE A 49 30.62 5.39 21.89
C PHE A 49 31.45 5.39 23.18
N ALA A 50 32.76 5.17 23.10
CA ALA A 50 33.63 5.25 24.28
C ALA A 50 33.73 6.67 24.84
N VAL A 51 33.82 7.69 23.97
CA VAL A 51 33.82 9.09 24.40
C VAL A 51 32.44 9.51 24.92
N ALA A 52 31.36 9.01 24.33
CA ALA A 52 29.98 9.26 24.81
C ALA A 52 29.74 8.58 26.19
N LEU A 53 30.28 7.38 26.41
CA LEU A 53 30.15 6.70 27.71
C LEU A 53 30.95 7.41 28.83
N VAL A 54 32.13 7.96 28.51
CA VAL A 54 32.91 8.75 29.48
C VAL A 54 32.24 10.10 29.74
N ALA A 55 31.61 10.71 28.73
CA ALA A 55 30.83 11.93 28.92
C ALA A 55 29.56 11.67 29.74
N MET A 56 28.86 10.54 29.56
CA MET A 56 27.70 10.17 30.37
C MET A 56 28.08 9.81 31.80
N ALA A 57 29.27 9.21 32.06
CA ALA A 57 29.72 8.94 33.40
C ALA A 57 30.11 10.22 34.19
N ALA A 58 30.50 11.27 33.48
CA ALA A 58 30.76 12.60 34.08
C ALA A 58 29.50 13.40 34.38
N VAL A 59 28.38 13.13 33.69
CA VAL A 59 27.10 13.82 33.88
C VAL A 59 26.27 13.20 35.01
N VAL A 60 26.55 11.94 35.37
CA VAL A 60 25.81 11.26 36.48
C VAL A 60 26.23 11.74 37.86
N ASN A 61 27.38 12.48 37.99
CA ASN A 61 27.84 12.99 39.29
C ASN A 61 27.70 14.54 39.46
N THR A 62 27.15 15.23 38.48
CA THR A 62 26.66 16.60 38.69
C THR A 62 25.15 16.52 38.79
N GLY A 63 24.65 16.40 40.02
CA GLY A 63 23.25 16.66 40.33
C GLY A 63 22.90 18.01 39.74
N CYS A 64 22.16 18.00 38.64
CA CYS A 64 21.45 19.19 38.20
C CYS A 64 20.38 19.47 39.25
N SER A 65 20.74 20.22 40.27
CA SER A 65 19.80 21.09 40.92
C SER A 65 19.36 22.11 39.86
N ASN A 66 18.38 21.78 39.02
CA ASN A 66 17.59 22.77 38.36
C ASN A 66 16.78 23.46 39.44
N GLU A 67 17.38 24.48 40.03
CA GLU A 67 16.60 25.51 40.68
C GLU A 67 15.65 26.07 39.60
N SER A 68 14.41 25.49 39.56
CA SER A 68 13.29 26.17 38.93
C SER A 68 13.27 27.55 39.58
N SER A 69 13.51 28.61 38.79
CA SER A 69 13.42 29.98 39.25
C SER A 69 12.01 30.21 39.80
N LEU A 70 11.86 30.01 41.09
CA LEU A 70 10.76 30.55 41.87
C LEU A 70 10.80 32.06 41.67
N VAL A 71 9.92 32.60 40.88
CA VAL A 71 9.62 34.04 40.92
C VAL A 71 8.96 34.27 42.27
N THR A 72 9.79 34.59 43.27
CA THR A 72 9.37 35.06 44.58
C THR A 72 9.07 36.54 44.45
N ASP A 73 7.86 36.90 44.08
CA ASP A 73 7.28 38.18 44.42
C ASP A 73 6.28 37.97 45.56
N GLY A 74 6.70 38.21 46.77
CA GLY A 74 5.90 38.08 47.97
C GLY A 74 6.64 37.29 49.06
N GLN A 75 6.96 37.98 50.15
CA GLN A 75 7.61 37.45 51.35
C GLN A 75 7.22 35.97 51.63
N PRO A 76 8.20 35.12 52.02
CA PRO A 76 7.87 33.79 52.46
C PRO A 76 7.08 33.90 53.78
N GLY A 77 5.76 33.80 53.64
CA GLY A 77 4.95 33.50 54.81
C GLY A 77 5.47 32.14 55.32
N ASN A 78 5.95 32.14 56.58
CA ASN A 78 6.26 30.92 57.30
C ASN A 78 5.16 29.89 57.04
N ALA A 79 5.44 28.89 56.23
CA ALA A 79 4.64 27.69 56.15
C ALA A 79 4.81 27.00 57.52
N GLY A 80 3.93 27.34 58.42
CA GLY A 80 3.84 26.64 59.70
C GLY A 80 3.51 25.19 59.41
N GLY A 81 4.31 24.27 59.90
CA GLY A 81 4.33 22.84 59.81
C GLY A 81 3.22 22.15 59.01
N ASP A 82 3.54 21.12 58.28
CA ASP A 82 2.71 20.16 57.56
C ASP A 82 2.28 20.50 56.11
N SER A 83 3.04 21.22 55.32
CA SER A 83 2.73 21.47 53.90
C SER A 83 3.98 21.35 53.02
N THR A 84 3.89 20.61 51.92
CA THR A 84 4.96 20.35 50.95
C THR A 84 4.74 21.15 49.67
N LEU A 85 5.77 21.83 49.17
CA LEU A 85 5.74 22.44 47.85
C LEU A 85 5.77 21.38 46.76
N VAL A 86 5.01 21.61 45.68
CA VAL A 86 4.98 20.67 44.55
C VAL A 86 5.47 21.34 43.26
N SER A 87 6.20 20.60 42.45
CA SER A 87 6.60 20.92 41.09
C SER A 87 6.08 19.85 40.13
N PHE A 88 6.04 20.17 38.82
CA PHE A 88 5.43 19.30 37.86
C PHE A 88 6.38 18.97 36.69
N ASN A 89 6.40 17.72 36.29
CA ASN A 89 7.13 17.22 35.12
C ASN A 89 6.18 16.54 34.15
N PHE A 90 6.37 16.76 32.83
CA PHE A 90 5.47 16.29 31.80
C PHE A 90 6.24 15.48 30.75
N ALA A 91 5.88 14.23 30.60
CA ALA A 91 6.36 13.35 29.55
C ALA A 91 5.22 12.98 28.60
N LEU A 92 5.52 12.77 27.33
CA LEU A 92 4.54 12.38 26.31
C LEU A 92 4.48 10.87 26.15
N GLN A 93 3.30 10.31 26.31
CA GLN A 93 2.94 8.98 25.83
C GLN A 93 2.33 9.11 24.44
N GLY A 94 3.17 9.06 23.39
CA GLY A 94 2.71 9.19 22.01
C GLY A 94 1.86 8.02 21.53
N PHE A 95 1.13 8.24 20.45
CA PHE A 95 0.50 7.16 19.68
C PHE A 95 1.55 6.23 19.09
N ALA A 96 1.15 4.99 18.79
CA ALA A 96 1.94 4.05 18.04
C ALA A 96 2.34 4.62 16.66
N ALA A 97 3.56 4.31 16.23
CA ALA A 97 4.02 4.66 14.88
C ALA A 97 3.22 3.89 13.83
N GLU A 98 3.06 4.51 12.65
CA GLU A 98 2.47 3.83 11.50
C GLU A 98 3.34 2.66 11.07
N LYS A 99 2.71 1.49 10.90
CA LYS A 99 3.32 0.39 10.17
C LYS A 99 2.74 0.35 8.76
N THR A 100 3.61 0.42 7.77
CA THR A 100 3.23 0.25 6.37
C THR A 100 2.89 -1.22 6.13
N VAL A 101 1.63 -1.48 5.81
CA VAL A 101 1.21 -2.78 5.29
C VAL A 101 1.54 -2.78 3.81
N GLY A 102 2.49 -3.62 3.38
CA GLY A 102 2.80 -3.80 1.96
C GLY A 102 1.58 -4.31 1.19
N THR A 103 1.49 -4.01 -0.09
CA THR A 103 0.38 -4.41 -0.99
C THR A 103 0.19 -5.93 -1.14
N ARG A 104 1.10 -6.73 -0.60
CA ARG A 104 1.00 -8.20 -0.48
C ARG A 104 0.28 -8.67 0.77
N ALA A 105 -0.47 -7.83 1.46
CA ALA A 105 -1.07 -8.13 2.79
C ALA A 105 -2.13 -9.23 2.82
N LEU A 106 -2.40 -9.92 1.71
CA LEU A 106 -3.09 -11.23 1.73
C LEU A 106 -2.15 -12.38 2.11
N ALA A 107 -0.84 -12.14 2.16
CA ALA A 107 0.17 -13.11 2.57
C ALA A 107 1.00 -12.54 3.73
N ALA A 108 0.69 -13.01 4.92
CA ALA A 108 1.53 -13.12 6.13
C ALA A 108 2.34 -11.89 6.58
N GLY A 109 2.06 -11.43 7.79
CA GLY A 109 3.06 -10.79 8.63
C GLY A 109 2.98 -9.27 8.73
N THR A 110 1.82 -8.72 9.05
CA THR A 110 1.78 -7.39 9.65
C THR A 110 2.09 -7.56 11.14
N ASP A 111 3.13 -6.91 11.64
CA ASP A 111 3.40 -6.82 13.09
C ASP A 111 2.28 -6.07 13.86
N GLY A 112 1.22 -5.64 13.18
CA GLY A 112 0.00 -5.10 13.74
C GLY A 112 -1.10 -6.17 13.73
N ARG A 113 -1.94 -6.17 14.76
CA ARG A 113 -3.09 -7.06 14.84
C ARG A 113 -4.20 -6.54 13.93
N VAL A 114 -4.55 -7.28 12.87
CA VAL A 114 -5.81 -7.04 12.13
C VAL A 114 -6.97 -7.33 13.08
N ILE A 115 -7.75 -6.30 13.37
CA ILE A 115 -8.90 -6.40 14.31
C ILE A 115 -10.23 -6.56 13.57
N ALA A 116 -10.32 -6.09 12.32
CA ALA A 116 -11.50 -6.23 11.49
C ALA A 116 -11.15 -6.23 10.01
N SER A 117 -11.92 -6.95 9.20
CA SER A 117 -11.82 -6.89 7.73
C SER A 117 -13.17 -7.13 7.07
N SER A 118 -13.42 -6.44 5.96
CA SER A 118 -14.63 -6.62 5.16
C SER A 118 -14.34 -6.51 3.67
N VAL A 119 -15.33 -6.92 2.86
CA VAL A 119 -15.36 -6.69 1.42
C VAL A 119 -16.72 -6.13 1.08
N ALA A 120 -16.74 -5.05 0.31
CA ALA A 120 -17.97 -4.37 -0.07
C ALA A 120 -17.93 -3.94 -1.54
N ASP A 121 -19.12 -3.80 -2.13
CA ASP A 121 -19.29 -3.18 -3.43
C ASP A 121 -19.10 -1.66 -3.32
N ALA A 122 -18.12 -1.12 -4.03
CA ALA A 122 -17.90 0.32 -4.11
C ALA A 122 -18.63 0.97 -5.31
N GLY A 123 -19.46 0.22 -6.02
CA GLY A 123 -20.20 0.67 -7.20
C GLY A 123 -19.32 0.86 -8.45
N ASN A 124 -19.97 1.08 -9.60
CA ASN A 124 -19.29 1.30 -10.89
C ASN A 124 -18.25 0.24 -11.28
N GLY A 125 -18.48 -1.03 -10.90
CA GLY A 125 -17.56 -2.13 -11.20
C GLY A 125 -16.29 -2.08 -10.34
N LEU A 126 -16.34 -1.47 -9.16
CA LEU A 126 -15.28 -1.50 -8.16
C LEU A 126 -15.73 -2.29 -6.93
N GLU A 127 -14.77 -2.92 -6.29
CA GLU A 127 -14.90 -3.62 -5.01
C GLU A 127 -13.85 -3.07 -4.05
N VAL A 128 -14.19 -2.91 -2.79
CA VAL A 128 -13.26 -2.46 -1.76
C VAL A 128 -13.04 -3.55 -0.72
N MET A 129 -11.81 -3.88 -0.46
CA MET A 129 -11.41 -4.65 0.70
C MET A 129 -10.93 -3.68 1.77
N THR A 130 -11.57 -3.72 2.92
CA THR A 130 -11.19 -2.91 4.08
C THR A 130 -10.53 -3.80 5.12
N GLU A 131 -9.38 -3.38 5.61
CA GLU A 131 -8.67 -3.97 6.74
C GLU A 131 -8.40 -2.89 7.78
N VAL A 132 -8.63 -3.23 9.03
CA VAL A 132 -8.32 -2.35 10.16
C VAL A 132 -7.26 -3.01 11.01
N VAL A 133 -6.18 -2.28 11.23
CA VAL A 133 -5.06 -2.71 12.05
C VAL A 133 -4.98 -1.82 13.28
N GLU A 134 -4.91 -2.42 14.46
CA GLU A 134 -4.46 -1.71 15.66
C GLU A 134 -2.94 -1.53 15.55
N ASP A 135 -2.49 -0.29 15.52
CA ASP A 135 -1.06 0.02 15.40
C ASP A 135 -0.33 -0.46 16.66
N ALA A 136 0.77 -1.17 16.48
CA ALA A 136 1.55 -1.65 17.62
C ALA A 136 2.15 -0.47 18.38
N LYS A 137 2.04 -0.48 19.72
CA LYS A 137 2.75 0.50 20.55
C LYS A 137 4.25 0.39 20.27
N PRO A 138 4.98 1.51 20.17
CA PRO A 138 6.43 1.46 20.12
C PRO A 138 6.90 0.65 21.33
N GLN A 139 7.66 -0.41 21.10
CA GLN A 139 8.36 -1.05 22.23
C GLN A 139 9.43 -0.05 22.68
N THR A 140 9.17 0.63 23.78
CA THR A 140 10.20 1.39 24.48
C THR A 140 11.21 0.36 25.00
N ARG A 141 12.44 0.45 24.53
CA ARG A 141 13.53 -0.32 25.12
C ARG A 141 13.68 0.15 26.56
N ALA A 142 13.90 -0.78 27.47
CA ALA A 142 14.18 -0.44 28.86
C ALA A 142 15.34 0.59 28.92
N GLY A 143 15.05 1.81 29.40
CA GLY A 143 16.00 2.93 29.44
C GLY A 143 15.78 4.04 28.38
N GLU A 144 14.78 3.96 27.52
CA GLU A 144 14.41 5.10 26.65
C GLU A 144 13.82 6.24 27.48
N VAL A 145 14.45 7.41 27.37
CA VAL A 145 13.93 8.64 27.98
C VAL A 145 12.63 9.01 27.25
N LEU A 146 11.54 9.11 28.00
CA LEU A 146 10.26 9.57 27.47
C LEU A 146 10.43 10.96 26.82
N LYS A 147 9.82 11.17 25.67
CA LYS A 147 9.84 12.49 25.03
C LYS A 147 9.13 13.51 25.93
N PRO A 148 9.63 14.75 26.02
CA PRO A 148 8.91 15.80 26.73
C PRO A 148 7.56 16.03 26.06
N ALA A 149 6.57 16.44 26.84
CA ALA A 149 5.28 16.85 26.31
C ALA A 149 5.41 18.10 25.41
N PRO A 150 4.48 18.35 24.49
CA PRO A 150 4.48 19.57 23.68
C PRO A 150 4.44 20.84 24.54
N ALA A 151 5.11 21.88 24.04
CA ALA A 151 5.07 23.21 24.64
C ALA A 151 3.70 23.87 24.39
N GLN A 152 2.81 23.81 25.38
CA GLN A 152 1.45 24.36 25.34
C GLN A 152 0.94 24.62 26.77
N ASN A 153 -0.28 25.15 26.88
CA ASN A 153 -0.89 25.34 28.18
C ASN A 153 -1.52 24.07 28.71
N TYR A 154 -1.44 23.93 30.02
CA TYR A 154 -2.05 22.82 30.76
C TYR A 154 -2.75 23.33 32.01
N THR A 155 -3.81 22.62 32.38
CA THR A 155 -4.50 22.76 33.66
C THR A 155 -4.25 21.51 34.49
N ILE A 156 -3.91 21.70 35.75
CA ILE A 156 -3.72 20.62 36.74
C ILE A 156 -4.71 20.83 37.87
N LEU A 157 -5.50 19.80 38.19
CA LEU A 157 -6.43 19.80 39.31
C LEU A 157 -5.99 18.72 40.30
N ALA A 158 -5.97 19.03 41.58
CA ALA A 158 -5.73 18.04 42.63
C ALA A 158 -7.00 17.88 43.48
N TYR A 159 -7.44 16.65 43.62
CA TYR A 159 -8.62 16.26 44.40
C TYR A 159 -8.18 15.32 45.52
N GLN A 160 -8.81 15.45 46.68
CA GLN A 160 -8.72 14.56 47.82
C GLN A 160 -10.14 14.35 48.37
N ASP A 161 -10.57 13.09 48.49
CA ASP A 161 -11.90 12.70 49.00
C ASP A 161 -13.05 13.42 48.26
N GLY A 162 -12.95 13.51 46.90
CA GLY A 162 -13.93 14.17 46.06
C GLY A 162 -13.94 15.71 46.11
N VAL A 163 -13.05 16.32 46.92
CA VAL A 163 -12.96 17.78 47.08
C VAL A 163 -11.73 18.33 46.34
N LYS A 164 -11.94 19.34 45.50
CA LYS A 164 -10.83 20.03 44.84
C LYS A 164 -10.00 20.78 45.90
N LYS A 165 -8.73 20.46 46.02
CA LYS A 165 -7.78 21.05 46.94
C LYS A 165 -6.88 22.09 46.30
N ALA A 166 -6.57 21.90 44.98
CA ALA A 166 -5.67 22.80 44.29
C ALA A 166 -6.00 22.85 42.77
N GLU A 167 -5.61 23.94 42.12
CA GLU A 167 -5.71 24.15 40.70
C GLU A 167 -4.50 24.99 40.24
N TRP A 168 -3.83 24.53 39.18
CA TRP A 168 -2.76 25.25 38.52
C TRP A 168 -3.11 25.39 37.03
N VAL A 169 -3.06 26.57 36.50
CA VAL A 169 -3.20 26.85 35.07
C VAL A 169 -1.90 27.53 34.64
N GLY A 170 -1.25 26.97 33.64
CA GLY A 170 0.05 27.48 33.21
C GLY A 170 0.51 26.95 31.88
N ARG A 171 1.71 27.34 31.49
CA ARG A 171 2.35 26.95 30.25
C ARG A 171 3.55 26.04 30.53
N PHE A 172 3.61 24.94 29.83
CA PHE A 172 4.81 24.10 29.72
C PHE A 172 5.58 24.50 28.45
N ASP A 173 6.87 24.77 28.58
CA ASP A 173 7.73 25.21 27.46
C ASP A 173 8.51 24.07 26.79
N GLY A 174 8.34 22.84 27.26
CA GLY A 174 9.08 21.65 26.85
C GLY A 174 10.07 21.17 27.94
N THR A 175 10.32 22.02 28.97
CA THR A 175 11.22 21.73 30.09
C THR A 175 10.57 22.10 31.42
N ASN A 176 10.01 23.28 31.53
CA ASN A 176 9.47 23.84 32.76
C ASN A 176 7.98 24.18 32.63
N PHE A 177 7.24 23.97 33.72
CA PHE A 177 5.87 24.44 33.83
C PHE A 177 5.80 25.75 34.62
N THR A 178 5.36 26.82 33.96
CA THR A 178 5.19 28.15 34.56
C THR A 178 3.71 28.40 34.78
N VAL A 179 3.32 28.63 36.04
CA VAL A 179 1.94 28.95 36.41
C VAL A 179 1.61 30.38 35.98
N ASN A 180 0.43 30.61 35.44
CA ASN A 180 -0.05 31.94 35.05
C ASN A 180 -0.20 32.87 36.27
N ALA A 181 0.13 34.15 36.12
CA ALA A 181 0.12 35.14 37.22
C ALA A 181 -1.23 35.23 37.94
N ASP A 182 -2.33 35.06 37.24
CA ASP A 182 -3.69 35.10 37.80
C ASP A 182 -4.02 33.88 38.68
N HIS A 183 -3.22 32.82 38.60
CA HIS A 183 -3.35 31.58 39.35
C HIS A 183 -2.14 31.29 40.23
N SER A 184 -1.27 32.26 40.44
CA SER A 184 0.06 32.13 41.07
C SER A 184 0.05 32.04 42.60
N LYS A 185 -0.98 31.49 43.21
CA LYS A 185 -0.85 31.09 44.60
C LYS A 185 -0.01 29.83 44.68
N VAL A 186 1.26 29.95 45.08
CA VAL A 186 2.10 28.78 45.43
C VAL A 186 1.31 27.97 46.42
N GLN A 187 0.79 26.85 45.98
CA GLN A 187 -0.02 26.00 46.84
C GLN A 187 0.89 24.94 47.42
N ALA A 188 1.26 25.11 48.66
CA ALA A 188 1.79 24.03 49.46
C ALA A 188 0.65 23.07 49.76
N MET A 189 0.84 21.79 49.48
CA MET A 189 -0.13 20.73 49.73
C MET A 189 0.13 20.05 51.05
N LYS A 190 -0.93 19.70 51.76
CA LYS A 190 -0.82 18.86 52.95
C LYS A 190 -0.45 17.43 52.55
N PRO A 191 0.26 16.69 53.41
CA PRO A 191 0.52 15.27 53.18
C PRO A 191 -0.78 14.47 53.00
N GLY A 192 -0.73 13.45 52.12
CA GLY A 192 -1.86 12.57 51.85
C GLY A 192 -1.97 12.14 50.38
N MET A 193 -2.92 11.24 50.12
CA MET A 193 -3.21 10.77 48.75
C MET A 193 -4.09 11.76 47.99
N TYR A 194 -3.65 12.14 46.79
CA TYR A 194 -4.37 13.02 45.91
C TYR A 194 -4.54 12.38 44.52
N LYS A 195 -5.70 12.63 43.90
CA LYS A 195 -5.92 12.31 42.51
C LYS A 195 -5.70 13.58 41.69
N PHE A 196 -4.70 13.52 40.82
CA PHE A 196 -4.37 14.61 39.91
C PHE A 196 -5.02 14.36 38.55
N TYR A 197 -5.65 15.40 38.01
CA TYR A 197 -6.17 15.49 36.64
C TYR A 197 -5.36 16.55 35.92
N VAL A 198 -4.60 16.16 34.91
CA VAL A 198 -3.86 17.11 34.07
C VAL A 198 -4.37 17.03 32.64
N PHE A 199 -4.55 18.17 31.99
CA PHE A 199 -5.06 18.23 30.62
C PHE A 199 -4.64 19.52 29.92
N SER A 200 -4.54 19.45 28.57
CA SER A 200 -4.24 20.59 27.70
C SER A 200 -5.47 21.45 27.42
N ASP A 201 -5.30 22.64 26.86
CA ASP A 201 -6.37 23.59 26.52
C ASP A 201 -7.43 23.04 25.53
N HIS A 202 -7.15 21.89 24.89
CA HIS A 202 -8.13 21.20 24.04
C HIS A 202 -9.28 20.60 24.85
N LEU A 203 -9.10 20.40 26.16
CA LEU A 203 -10.13 19.99 27.09
C LEU A 203 -10.52 21.20 27.95
N LYS A 204 -11.78 21.31 28.31
CA LYS A 204 -12.29 22.45 29.07
C LYS A 204 -12.71 22.03 30.47
N TYR A 205 -12.36 22.82 31.46
CA TYR A 205 -12.85 22.66 32.83
C TYR A 205 -13.88 23.72 33.13
N GLN A 206 -15.12 23.31 33.28
CA GLN A 206 -16.25 24.20 33.57
C GLN A 206 -17.23 23.51 34.50
N ASN A 207 -17.82 24.27 35.44
CA ASN A 207 -18.82 23.76 36.38
C ASN A 207 -18.37 22.50 37.16
N GLY A 208 -17.09 22.41 37.51
CA GLY A 208 -16.54 21.27 38.23
C GLY A 208 -16.24 20.03 37.37
N LYS A 209 -16.43 20.09 36.07
CA LYS A 209 -16.28 18.97 35.15
C LYS A 209 -15.27 19.27 34.03
N ILE A 210 -14.55 18.23 33.59
CA ILE A 210 -13.67 18.30 32.43
C ILE A 210 -14.43 17.77 31.23
N THR A 211 -14.58 18.58 30.19
CA THR A 211 -15.38 18.26 29.00
C THR A 211 -14.56 18.39 27.73
N PHE A 212 -14.81 17.48 26.79
CA PHE A 212 -14.23 17.52 25.44
C PHE A 212 -15.13 16.73 24.47
N GLY A 213 -15.00 17.02 23.19
CA GLY A 213 -15.82 16.40 22.15
C GLY A 213 -15.08 16.24 20.85
N LEU A 214 -15.75 15.72 19.82
CA LEU A 214 -15.16 15.46 18.50
C LEU A 214 -14.47 16.68 17.89
N ALA A 215 -15.02 17.88 18.08
CA ALA A 215 -14.43 19.13 17.58
C ALA A 215 -13.10 19.51 18.24
N ASN A 216 -12.79 18.94 19.40
CA ASN A 216 -11.56 19.21 20.15
C ASN A 216 -10.46 18.17 19.86
N GLY A 217 -10.76 17.14 19.04
CA GLY A 217 -9.83 16.07 18.71
C GLY A 217 -8.59 16.57 17.99
N SER A 218 -7.43 16.35 18.59
CA SER A 218 -6.13 16.82 18.08
C SER A 218 -5.00 15.96 18.63
N ILE A 219 -3.87 15.94 17.95
CA ILE A 219 -2.63 15.32 18.46
C ILE A 219 -2.15 16.00 19.76
N ASN A 220 -2.53 17.27 19.94
CA ASN A 220 -2.18 18.08 21.11
C ASN A 220 -3.24 18.03 22.22
N ALA A 221 -4.36 17.32 21.99
CA ALA A 221 -5.33 17.03 23.03
C ALA A 221 -4.77 15.93 23.95
N LEU A 222 -4.23 16.34 25.07
CA LEU A 222 -3.49 15.48 26.00
C LEU A 222 -4.08 15.54 27.40
N SER A 223 -4.09 14.41 28.08
CA SER A 223 -4.51 14.29 29.47
C SER A 223 -3.80 13.17 30.20
N ASN A 224 -3.83 13.23 31.52
CA ASN A 224 -3.45 12.12 32.40
C ASN A 224 -4.24 12.23 33.70
N ILE A 225 -4.54 11.09 34.30
CA ILE A 225 -5.14 10.97 35.62
C ILE A 225 -4.24 10.05 36.44
N VAL A 226 -3.77 10.52 37.57
CA VAL A 226 -2.82 9.77 38.41
C VAL A 226 -3.08 9.99 39.90
N ASP A 227 -3.00 8.92 40.68
CA ASP A 227 -3.01 9.01 42.15
C ASP A 227 -1.57 9.19 42.64
N VAL A 228 -1.32 10.21 43.45
CA VAL A 228 0.00 10.55 44.00
C VAL A 228 -0.09 10.81 45.49
N GLU A 229 0.80 10.21 46.26
CA GLU A 229 0.98 10.52 47.66
C GLU A 229 1.90 11.73 47.80
N ILE A 230 1.41 12.78 48.44
CA ILE A 230 2.21 13.93 48.86
C ILE A 230 2.75 13.62 50.27
N HIS A 231 4.06 13.62 50.37
CA HIS A 231 4.76 13.30 51.63
C HIS A 231 5.01 14.56 52.44
N ASP A 232 5.11 14.41 53.76
CA ASP A 232 5.58 15.47 54.67
C ASP A 232 7.09 15.62 54.52
N GLN A 233 7.51 16.59 53.73
CA GLN A 233 8.93 16.88 53.48
C GLN A 233 9.18 18.36 53.28
N LYS A 234 10.39 18.80 53.69
CA LYS A 234 10.80 20.23 53.52
C LYS A 234 11.19 20.55 52.08
N GLU A 235 11.53 19.56 51.29
CA GLU A 235 11.94 19.71 49.91
C GLU A 235 10.73 19.71 48.97
N THR A 236 10.86 20.37 47.82
CA THR A 236 9.81 20.36 46.78
C THR A 236 9.63 18.94 46.21
N GLN A 237 8.42 18.40 46.27
CA GLN A 237 8.09 17.12 45.64
C GLN A 237 7.72 17.30 44.20
N THR A 238 8.37 16.55 43.28
CA THR A 238 8.04 16.56 41.86
C THR A 238 6.95 15.53 41.56
N VAL A 239 5.84 15.98 41.01
CA VAL A 239 4.77 15.14 40.47
C VAL A 239 4.98 14.98 38.96
N SER A 240 5.16 13.76 38.50
CA SER A 240 5.43 13.45 37.09
C SER A 240 4.19 12.91 36.39
N PHE A 241 3.87 13.45 35.23
CA PHE A 241 2.74 13.06 34.41
C PHE A 241 3.21 12.42 33.10
N GLN A 242 2.57 11.32 32.73
CA GLN A 242 2.71 10.71 31.39
C GLN A 242 1.45 11.04 30.57
N LEU A 243 1.53 12.13 29.81
CA LEU A 243 0.40 12.65 29.04
C LEU A 243 0.12 11.80 27.80
N GLY A 244 -1.09 11.29 27.69
CA GLY A 244 -1.60 10.55 26.53
C GLY A 244 -2.80 11.24 25.91
N SER A 245 -3.20 10.83 24.71
CA SER A 245 -4.43 11.35 24.10
C SER A 245 -5.67 10.72 24.76
N PRO A 246 -6.69 11.53 25.12
CA PRO A 246 -7.98 11.00 25.57
C PRO A 246 -8.85 10.48 24.41
N TYR A 247 -8.34 10.51 23.18
CA TYR A 247 -8.99 10.02 21.96
C TYR A 247 -8.33 8.76 21.43
N ALA A 248 -9.08 8.00 20.64
CA ALA A 248 -8.53 7.08 19.67
C ALA A 248 -8.14 7.84 18.39
N ARG A 249 -7.00 7.52 17.81
CA ARG A 249 -6.58 8.07 16.51
C ARG A 249 -6.94 7.08 15.40
N VAL A 250 -7.61 7.55 14.36
CA VAL A 250 -7.95 6.76 13.16
C VAL A 250 -7.28 7.36 11.95
N ARG A 251 -6.42 6.58 11.31
CA ARG A 251 -5.73 6.93 10.07
C ARG A 251 -6.37 6.22 8.90
N MET A 252 -6.30 6.83 7.73
CA MET A 252 -6.85 6.30 6.50
C MET A 252 -5.73 6.04 5.50
N ARG A 253 -5.82 4.92 4.78
CA ARG A 253 -4.94 4.58 3.66
C ARG A 253 -5.80 3.99 2.56
N ILE A 254 -5.64 4.45 1.33
CA ILE A 254 -6.34 3.91 0.17
C ILE A 254 -5.30 3.39 -0.81
N ASN A 255 -5.42 2.13 -1.18
CA ASN A 255 -4.53 1.45 -2.10
C ASN A 255 -5.23 1.16 -3.42
N GLY A 256 -4.49 1.30 -4.51
CA GLY A 256 -4.89 0.87 -5.85
C GLY A 256 -3.74 0.17 -6.55
N PHE A 257 -4.03 -0.49 -7.65
CA PHE A 257 -3.07 -1.21 -8.47
C PHE A 257 -2.75 -0.38 -9.71
N SER A 258 -1.51 -0.42 -10.17
CA SER A 258 -0.86 0.42 -11.19
C SER A 258 -0.54 1.85 -10.73
N SER A 259 0.48 2.44 -11.33
CA SER A 259 0.94 3.81 -11.01
C SER A 259 -0.10 4.90 -11.31
N GLN A 260 -1.16 4.56 -12.01
CA GLN A 260 -2.23 5.48 -12.42
C GLN A 260 -3.60 5.11 -11.84
N ALA A 261 -3.59 4.37 -10.72
CA ALA A 261 -4.83 4.00 -10.03
C ALA A 261 -5.62 5.24 -9.60
N PHE A 262 -4.92 6.28 -9.14
CA PHE A 262 -5.52 7.54 -8.70
C PHE A 262 -4.99 8.69 -9.53
N GLU A 263 -5.89 9.50 -10.07
CA GLU A 263 -5.57 10.71 -10.85
C GLU A 263 -6.37 11.90 -10.30
N GLY A 264 -5.77 13.10 -10.35
CA GLY A 264 -6.41 14.33 -9.89
C GLY A 264 -6.43 14.49 -8.36
N SER A 265 -7.24 15.45 -7.89
CA SER A 265 -7.36 15.76 -6.45
C SER A 265 -8.31 14.78 -5.79
N ILE A 266 -7.81 14.12 -4.73
CA ILE A 266 -8.57 13.18 -3.92
C ILE A 266 -8.52 13.68 -2.48
N ASN A 267 -9.69 13.89 -1.88
CA ASN A 267 -9.92 14.26 -0.50
C ASN A 267 -11.22 13.64 0.00
N GLY A 268 -11.40 13.54 1.28
CA GLY A 268 -12.57 12.87 1.86
C GLY A 268 -12.63 12.99 3.37
N ALA A 269 -13.66 12.39 3.94
CA ALA A 269 -13.92 12.44 5.37
C ALA A 269 -14.51 11.12 5.88
N LEU A 270 -14.27 10.81 7.13
CA LEU A 270 -15.09 9.85 7.88
C LEU A 270 -16.43 10.50 8.20
N LYS A 271 -17.52 9.86 7.81
CA LYS A 271 -18.90 10.26 8.06
C LYS A 271 -19.49 9.41 9.18
N TYR A 272 -20.37 10.03 9.93
CA TYR A 272 -21.18 9.36 10.94
C TYR A 272 -22.60 9.91 10.99
N LYS A 273 -23.53 9.10 11.47
CA LYS A 273 -24.92 9.47 11.65
C LYS A 273 -25.19 9.92 13.09
N ALA A 274 -26.22 10.74 13.26
CA ALA A 274 -26.70 11.14 14.57
C ALA A 274 -26.98 9.90 15.44
N ASN A 275 -26.64 9.99 16.71
CA ASN A 275 -26.85 8.97 17.74
C ASN A 275 -26.13 7.63 17.50
N THR A 276 -25.16 7.59 16.58
CA THR A 276 -24.36 6.37 16.35
C THR A 276 -23.08 6.37 17.17
N ILE A 277 -22.26 7.40 17.07
CA ILE A 277 -20.95 7.47 17.71
C ILE A 277 -20.94 8.38 18.93
N GLU A 278 -19.93 8.27 19.77
CA GLU A 278 -19.72 9.16 20.91
C GLU A 278 -19.35 10.58 20.42
N GLY A 279 -20.10 11.58 20.90
CA GLY A 279 -19.96 12.99 20.49
C GLY A 279 -19.22 13.86 21.49
N THR A 280 -19.45 13.58 22.78
CA THR A 280 -18.82 14.30 23.89
C THR A 280 -18.46 13.36 25.03
N CYS A 281 -17.41 13.72 25.77
CA CYS A 281 -16.99 13.08 27.00
C CYS A 281 -16.99 14.10 28.13
N GLU A 282 -17.50 13.71 29.28
CA GLU A 282 -17.50 14.45 30.52
C GLU A 282 -16.84 13.63 31.62
N ILE A 283 -15.82 14.18 32.26
CA ILE A 283 -15.17 13.61 33.44
C ILE A 283 -15.57 14.45 34.65
N ASP A 284 -16.11 13.80 35.67
CA ASP A 284 -16.38 14.41 36.96
C ASP A 284 -15.23 14.06 37.94
N PRO A 285 -14.32 15.00 38.21
CA PRO A 285 -13.18 14.72 39.08
C PRO A 285 -13.57 14.49 40.55
N ALA A 286 -14.70 15.03 40.98
CA ALA A 286 -15.18 14.87 42.36
C ALA A 286 -15.64 13.43 42.64
N HIS A 287 -16.26 12.78 41.65
CA HIS A 287 -16.76 11.43 41.77
C HIS A 287 -15.90 10.39 41.03
N GLY A 288 -14.92 10.84 40.22
CA GLY A 288 -14.07 9.96 39.41
C GLY A 288 -14.83 9.25 38.28
N THR A 289 -15.99 9.78 37.86
CA THR A 289 -16.83 9.18 36.82
C THR A 289 -16.55 9.77 35.45
N VAL A 290 -16.64 8.93 34.42
CA VAL A 290 -16.52 9.29 33.01
C VAL A 290 -17.83 8.97 32.31
N THR A 291 -18.41 9.94 31.62
CA THR A 291 -19.68 9.79 30.91
C THR A 291 -19.52 10.19 29.46
N TYR A 292 -20.02 9.37 28.55
CA TYR A 292 -20.08 9.67 27.13
C TYR A 292 -21.52 9.98 26.70
N SER A 293 -21.65 10.90 25.76
CA SER A 293 -22.93 11.22 25.13
C SER A 293 -22.80 11.15 23.62
N LYS A 294 -23.79 10.59 22.95
CA LYS A 294 -23.82 10.43 21.50
C LYS A 294 -23.81 11.76 20.76
N ALA A 295 -23.25 11.78 19.56
CA ALA A 295 -23.34 12.90 18.64
C ALA A 295 -24.81 13.09 18.22
N THR A 296 -25.36 14.29 18.41
CA THR A 296 -26.80 14.56 18.19
C THR A 296 -27.17 14.85 16.74
N GLN A 297 -26.17 15.03 15.87
CA GLN A 297 -26.33 15.35 14.46
C GLN A 297 -25.40 14.51 13.59
N ASP A 298 -25.78 14.33 12.32
CA ASP A 298 -24.88 13.79 11.30
C ASP A 298 -23.64 14.69 11.19
N GLY A 299 -22.48 14.08 10.98
CA GLY A 299 -21.24 14.85 10.89
C GLY A 299 -20.14 14.16 10.12
N SER A 300 -19.01 14.85 10.06
CA SER A 300 -17.83 14.34 9.39
C SER A 300 -16.54 14.82 10.04
N LEU A 301 -15.52 13.98 9.95
CA LEU A 301 -14.13 14.29 10.33
C LEU A 301 -13.30 14.25 9.05
N SER A 302 -12.88 15.43 8.59
CA SER A 302 -12.18 15.59 7.32
C SER A 302 -10.74 15.15 7.43
N TYR A 303 -10.24 14.50 6.38
CA TYR A 303 -8.82 14.36 6.11
C TYR A 303 -8.42 15.46 5.11
N ASN A 304 -7.42 16.26 5.48
CA ASN A 304 -6.90 17.29 4.60
C ASN A 304 -5.84 16.65 3.70
N HIS A 305 -5.81 17.03 2.45
CA HIS A 305 -4.80 16.65 1.45
C HIS A 305 -4.30 15.19 1.51
N PHE A 306 -4.63 14.42 0.49
CA PHE A 306 -4.06 13.09 0.31
C PHE A 306 -2.77 13.19 -0.51
N THR A 307 -1.68 12.66 0.02
CA THR A 307 -0.42 12.51 -0.70
C THR A 307 -0.41 11.22 -1.50
N ASN A 308 0.24 11.29 -2.67
CA ASN A 308 0.44 10.14 -3.55
C ASN A 308 1.80 9.50 -3.27
N ASN A 309 1.81 8.20 -3.04
CA ASN A 309 3.00 7.40 -2.99
C ASN A 309 2.87 6.22 -3.96
N ILE A 310 3.81 6.09 -4.90
CA ILE A 310 3.86 4.99 -5.85
C ILE A 310 4.97 4.05 -5.38
N GLU A 311 4.57 2.86 -4.96
CA GLU A 311 5.48 1.79 -4.57
C GLU A 311 5.60 0.80 -5.74
N GLY A 312 6.81 0.42 -6.08
CA GLY A 312 7.07 -0.59 -7.10
C GLY A 312 7.80 -1.79 -6.50
N ASP A 313 7.27 -2.98 -6.71
CA ASP A 313 7.98 -4.23 -6.44
C ASP A 313 8.79 -4.60 -7.69
N ASN A 314 10.11 -4.53 -7.58
CA ASN A 314 11.01 -5.08 -8.59
C ASN A 314 11.11 -6.59 -8.38
N GLU A 315 10.41 -7.37 -9.18
CA GLU A 315 10.65 -8.82 -9.25
C GLU A 315 11.55 -9.13 -10.44
N ASN A 316 12.62 -9.88 -10.19
CA ASN A 316 13.37 -10.53 -11.26
C ASN A 316 12.50 -11.64 -11.84
N ILE A 317 11.90 -11.40 -12.98
CA ILE A 317 11.32 -12.48 -13.76
C ILE A 317 12.50 -13.32 -14.31
N SER A 318 12.29 -14.62 -14.42
CA SER A 318 13.31 -15.61 -14.81
C SER A 318 14.06 -15.35 -16.13
N ASN A 319 13.71 -14.30 -16.84
CA ASN A 319 14.27 -13.86 -18.12
C ASN A 319 15.17 -12.63 -18.05
N GLY A 320 15.42 -12.10 -16.85
CA GLY A 320 16.21 -10.88 -16.67
C GLY A 320 15.47 -9.58 -17.03
N THR A 321 14.20 -9.65 -17.43
CA THR A 321 13.34 -8.47 -17.58
C THR A 321 12.74 -8.17 -16.21
N GLN A 322 12.94 -6.97 -15.69
CA GLN A 322 12.29 -6.54 -14.46
C GLN A 322 10.84 -6.18 -14.78
N ALA A 323 9.89 -6.97 -14.31
CA ALA A 323 8.52 -6.52 -14.21
C ALA A 323 8.37 -5.75 -12.91
N ILE A 324 7.89 -4.54 -13.01
CA ILE A 324 7.56 -3.70 -11.87
C ILE A 324 6.05 -3.82 -11.67
N ARG A 325 5.65 -4.47 -10.58
CA ARG A 325 4.28 -4.34 -10.08
C ARG A 325 4.19 -3.03 -9.34
N THR A 326 3.34 -2.13 -9.76
CA THR A 326 3.16 -0.86 -9.10
C THR A 326 1.86 -0.83 -8.33
N SER A 327 1.95 -0.37 -7.09
CA SER A 327 0.83 0.03 -6.25
C SER A 327 0.83 1.53 -6.12
N HIS A 328 -0.34 2.10 -6.10
CA HIS A 328 -0.54 3.51 -5.84
C HIS A 328 -1.24 3.65 -4.49
N ILE A 329 -0.59 4.33 -3.57
CA ILE A 329 -1.06 4.49 -2.21
C ILE A 329 -1.32 5.97 -1.98
N ILE A 330 -2.50 6.29 -1.47
CA ILE A 330 -2.82 7.64 -1.01
C ILE A 330 -3.08 7.64 0.48
N THR A 331 -2.45 8.56 1.18
CA THR A 331 -2.61 8.78 2.62
C THR A 331 -2.84 10.26 2.89
N PRO A 332 -3.65 10.61 3.91
CA PRO A 332 -3.74 11.99 4.34
C PRO A 332 -2.39 12.48 4.87
N GLU A 333 -2.08 13.75 4.65
CA GLU A 333 -0.92 14.42 5.29
C GLU A 333 -1.12 14.57 6.80
N ASP A 334 -2.38 14.58 7.25
CA ASP A 334 -2.73 14.72 8.65
C ASP A 334 -2.35 13.49 9.48
N ALA A 335 -2.15 13.73 10.77
CA ALA A 335 -1.87 12.66 11.73
C ALA A 335 -3.03 11.66 11.91
N GLY A 336 -4.21 11.94 11.36
CA GLY A 336 -5.44 11.15 11.43
C GLY A 336 -6.61 11.90 12.07
N CYS A 337 -7.78 11.28 12.09
CA CYS A 337 -8.95 11.74 12.81
C CYS A 337 -8.93 11.24 14.27
N TYR A 338 -9.55 12.01 15.16
CA TYR A 338 -9.60 11.71 16.60
C TYR A 338 -11.05 11.46 17.00
N LEU A 339 -11.31 10.28 17.51
CA LEU A 339 -12.63 9.78 17.92
C LEU A 339 -12.63 9.42 19.39
N LEU A 340 -13.78 9.54 20.03
CA LEU A 340 -13.95 9.15 21.43
C LEU A 340 -14.03 7.63 21.58
N SER A 341 -13.53 7.13 22.69
CA SER A 341 -13.68 5.72 23.08
C SER A 341 -15.15 5.33 23.13
N GLY A 342 -15.46 4.07 22.85
CA GLY A 342 -16.85 3.61 22.72
C GLY A 342 -17.46 3.85 21.33
N THR A 343 -16.72 4.46 20.40
CA THR A 343 -17.11 4.53 18.99
C THR A 343 -16.78 3.21 18.29
N HIS A 344 -17.74 2.64 17.56
CA HIS A 344 -17.57 1.43 16.77
C HIS A 344 -17.27 1.76 15.31
N LEU A 345 -16.28 1.09 14.72
CA LEU A 345 -15.83 1.38 13.35
C LEU A 345 -16.90 1.13 12.28
N ASN A 346 -17.78 0.15 12.49
CA ASN A 346 -18.89 -0.15 11.58
C ASN A 346 -19.99 0.92 11.57
N GLN A 347 -19.94 1.90 12.45
CA GLN A 347 -20.84 3.07 12.50
C GLN A 347 -20.33 4.25 11.66
N LEU A 348 -19.18 4.07 11.01
CA LEU A 348 -18.54 5.06 10.17
C LEU A 348 -18.62 4.65 8.69
N SER A 349 -18.47 5.64 7.80
CA SER A 349 -18.15 5.41 6.39
C SER A 349 -17.11 6.43 5.94
N PHE A 350 -16.32 6.08 4.91
CA PHE A 350 -15.45 7.05 4.27
C PHE A 350 -16.14 7.58 3.02
N GLN A 351 -16.24 8.88 2.88
CA GLN A 351 -16.82 9.52 1.70
C GLN A 351 -15.83 10.51 1.09
N PHE A 352 -15.61 10.35 -0.23
CA PHE A 352 -14.88 11.36 -0.99
C PHE A 352 -15.67 12.67 -1.05
N SER A 353 -14.96 13.78 -0.97
CA SER A 353 -15.57 15.10 -0.93
C SER A 353 -16.34 15.45 -2.21
N SER A 354 -17.27 16.40 -2.10
CA SER A 354 -18.05 16.91 -3.23
C SER A 354 -17.22 17.74 -4.21
N ASP A 355 -16.08 18.25 -3.79
CA ASP A 355 -15.10 19.01 -4.58
C ASP A 355 -13.96 18.12 -5.11
N ALA A 356 -13.92 16.85 -4.75
CA ALA A 356 -12.96 15.91 -5.31
C ALA A 356 -13.13 15.80 -6.83
N SER A 357 -12.11 16.19 -7.57
CA SER A 357 -12.07 16.13 -9.05
C SER A 357 -11.34 14.91 -9.57
N GLY A 358 -10.83 14.07 -8.67
CA GLY A 358 -10.03 12.91 -9.01
C GLY A 358 -10.83 11.71 -9.49
N THR A 359 -10.09 10.70 -9.93
CA THR A 359 -10.62 9.42 -10.39
C THR A 359 -9.89 8.24 -9.72
N ILE A 360 -10.61 7.12 -9.59
CA ILE A 360 -10.03 5.80 -9.31
C ILE A 360 -10.24 4.95 -10.56
N TYR A 361 -9.15 4.48 -11.18
CA TYR A 361 -9.22 3.75 -12.45
C TYR A 361 -10.08 4.48 -13.50
N ARG A 362 -9.88 5.80 -13.62
CA ARG A 362 -10.65 6.71 -14.50
C ARG A 362 -12.14 6.86 -14.16
N LYS A 363 -12.60 6.33 -13.03
CA LYS A 363 -13.97 6.48 -12.56
C LYS A 363 -14.04 7.63 -11.55
N PRO A 364 -14.92 8.61 -11.73
CA PRO A 364 -15.02 9.75 -10.81
C PRO A 364 -15.26 9.30 -9.37
N VAL A 365 -14.59 9.97 -8.42
CA VAL A 365 -14.74 9.68 -6.98
C VAL A 365 -15.70 10.61 -6.27
N ARG A 366 -16.06 11.74 -6.85
CA ARG A 366 -16.89 12.78 -6.25
C ARG A 366 -18.13 12.19 -5.53
N ASN A 367 -18.29 12.51 -4.25
CA ASN A 367 -19.37 12.01 -3.37
C ASN A 367 -19.44 10.47 -3.25
N ARG A 368 -18.46 9.73 -3.74
CA ARG A 368 -18.47 8.28 -3.61
C ARG A 368 -18.20 7.89 -2.17
N GLU A 369 -18.99 6.96 -1.68
CA GLU A 369 -18.81 6.37 -0.37
C GLU A 369 -18.07 5.03 -0.47
N LEU A 370 -17.17 4.80 0.47
CA LEU A 370 -16.52 3.52 0.70
C LEU A 370 -17.02 3.01 2.06
N PRO A 371 -17.91 2.01 2.09
CA PRO A 371 -18.59 1.59 3.30
C PRO A 371 -17.63 0.90 4.28
N LEU A 372 -17.83 1.16 5.58
CA LEU A 372 -17.22 0.45 6.70
C LEU A 372 -18.23 -0.39 7.48
N GLU A 373 -19.51 -0.30 7.16
CA GLU A 373 -20.63 -0.97 7.87
C GLU A 373 -20.52 -2.50 7.90
N ASN A 374 -19.84 -3.09 6.93
CA ASN A 374 -19.63 -4.55 6.86
C ASN A 374 -18.40 -5.03 7.67
N LEU A 375 -17.74 -4.13 8.39
CA LEU A 375 -16.68 -4.53 9.30
C LEU A 375 -17.26 -5.30 10.49
N ALA A 376 -16.48 -6.27 10.98
CA ALA A 376 -16.76 -6.85 12.29
C ALA A 376 -16.77 -5.73 13.33
N ASP A 377 -17.62 -5.89 14.34
CA ASP A 377 -17.73 -4.92 15.42
C ASP A 377 -16.38 -4.74 16.13
N ALA A 378 -15.84 -3.53 16.05
CA ALA A 378 -14.57 -3.16 16.64
C ALA A 378 -14.71 -1.78 17.29
N GLU A 379 -14.61 -1.78 18.61
CA GLU A 379 -14.67 -0.58 19.44
C GLU A 379 -13.31 0.12 19.50
N LEU A 380 -13.34 1.43 19.39
CA LEU A 380 -12.15 2.28 19.54
C LEU A 380 -11.84 2.52 21.01
N GLU A 381 -10.58 2.42 21.38
CA GLU A 381 -10.10 2.61 22.75
C GLU A 381 -9.22 3.87 22.89
N THR A 382 -9.36 4.57 23.98
CA THR A 382 -8.55 5.74 24.36
C THR A 382 -7.05 5.45 24.23
N GLY A 383 -6.32 6.38 23.63
CA GLY A 383 -4.85 6.34 23.51
C GLY A 383 -4.33 5.32 22.48
N LYS A 384 -5.21 4.56 21.84
CA LYS A 384 -4.84 3.65 20.75
C LYS A 384 -4.90 4.33 19.39
N SER A 385 -4.12 3.81 18.46
CA SER A 385 -4.11 4.22 17.06
C SER A 385 -4.51 3.08 16.16
N TYR A 386 -5.33 3.39 15.17
CA TYR A 386 -5.87 2.45 14.19
C TYR A 386 -5.59 2.94 12.78
N THR A 387 -5.21 2.03 11.90
CA THR A 387 -5.06 2.30 10.47
C THR A 387 -6.12 1.54 9.70
N ILE A 388 -7.01 2.26 9.01
CA ILE A 388 -7.98 1.70 8.07
C ILE A 388 -7.33 1.71 6.69
N THR A 389 -7.10 0.54 6.13
CA THR A 389 -6.62 0.38 4.76
C THR A 389 -7.76 -0.07 3.87
N GLN A 390 -8.10 0.71 2.85
CA GLN A 390 -9.07 0.37 1.83
C GLN A 390 -8.36 0.08 0.51
N THR A 391 -8.32 -1.18 0.11
CA THR A 391 -7.74 -1.59 -1.16
C THR A 391 -8.84 -1.71 -2.19
N ILE A 392 -8.72 -0.93 -3.27
CA ILE A 392 -9.72 -0.85 -4.33
C ILE A 392 -9.36 -1.83 -5.44
N TYR A 393 -10.28 -2.72 -5.75
CA TYR A 393 -10.18 -3.70 -6.83
C TYR A 393 -11.14 -3.33 -7.97
N TYR A 394 -10.71 -3.58 -9.17
CA TYR A 394 -11.60 -3.58 -10.34
C TYR A 394 -12.31 -4.93 -10.42
N LYS A 395 -13.64 -4.96 -10.48
CA LYS A 395 -14.41 -6.20 -10.56
C LYS A 395 -14.14 -6.93 -11.86
N ALA A 396 -13.60 -8.13 -11.74
CA ALA A 396 -13.39 -9.09 -12.82
C ALA A 396 -13.47 -10.50 -12.26
N ASP A 397 -13.75 -11.46 -13.12
CA ASP A 397 -13.73 -12.86 -12.74
C ASP A 397 -12.39 -13.50 -13.08
N TYR A 398 -11.95 -14.40 -12.20
CA TYR A 398 -10.71 -15.16 -12.33
C TYR A 398 -10.97 -16.64 -12.19
N LEU A 399 -10.18 -17.44 -12.86
CA LEU A 399 -10.04 -18.86 -12.61
C LEU A 399 -8.98 -19.06 -11.52
N PHE A 400 -9.27 -19.93 -10.55
CA PHE A 400 -8.40 -20.19 -9.41
C PHE A 400 -7.61 -21.49 -9.54
N ASP A 401 -6.64 -21.73 -8.64
CA ASP A 401 -5.67 -22.82 -8.68
C ASP A 401 -6.26 -24.23 -8.50
N ASP A 402 -7.51 -24.33 -8.07
CA ASP A 402 -8.28 -25.58 -8.11
C ASP A 402 -8.78 -25.93 -9.54
N TYR A 403 -8.67 -25.01 -10.50
CA TYR A 403 -9.12 -25.12 -11.89
C TYR A 403 -10.62 -25.42 -12.05
N LYS A 404 -11.43 -25.04 -11.08
CA LYS A 404 -12.90 -25.22 -11.04
C LYS A 404 -13.62 -23.97 -10.59
N THR A 405 -13.06 -23.28 -9.61
CA THR A 405 -13.66 -22.05 -9.09
C THR A 405 -13.40 -20.89 -10.04
N VAL A 406 -14.48 -20.24 -10.44
CA VAL A 406 -14.47 -19.00 -11.22
C VAL A 406 -15.29 -17.95 -10.49
N GLY A 407 -14.77 -16.72 -10.40
CA GLY A 407 -15.48 -15.62 -9.77
C GLY A 407 -14.60 -14.46 -9.35
N SER A 408 -15.18 -13.58 -8.52
CA SER A 408 -14.52 -12.38 -8.02
C SER A 408 -13.25 -12.71 -7.22
N LEU A 409 -12.26 -11.84 -7.32
CA LEU A 409 -10.92 -12.05 -6.77
C LEU A 409 -10.95 -12.18 -5.23
N VAL A 410 -11.38 -11.13 -4.55
CA VAL A 410 -11.21 -11.00 -3.10
C VAL A 410 -11.95 -12.07 -2.29
N PRO A 411 -13.25 -12.38 -2.57
CA PRO A 411 -13.96 -13.41 -1.83
C PRO A 411 -13.31 -14.81 -1.91
N ASN A 412 -12.71 -15.14 -3.05
CA ASN A 412 -12.09 -16.44 -3.26
C ASN A 412 -10.67 -16.51 -2.68
N MET A 413 -9.91 -15.42 -2.74
CA MET A 413 -8.62 -15.33 -2.05
C MET A 413 -8.79 -15.45 -0.52
N LYS A 414 -9.85 -14.90 0.05
CA LYS A 414 -10.17 -15.10 1.48
C LYS A 414 -10.47 -16.57 1.84
N LYS A 415 -10.86 -17.41 0.88
CA LYS A 415 -11.00 -18.86 1.05
C LYS A 415 -9.69 -19.63 0.87
N GLY A 416 -8.57 -18.92 0.61
CA GLY A 416 -7.25 -19.50 0.41
C GLY A 416 -6.97 -19.97 -1.02
N LEU A 417 -7.80 -19.58 -1.99
CA LEU A 417 -7.59 -19.88 -3.41
C LEU A 417 -6.72 -18.82 -4.07
N ASN A 418 -5.82 -19.23 -4.97
CA ASN A 418 -4.96 -18.32 -5.71
C ASN A 418 -5.46 -18.18 -7.15
N PRO A 419 -5.58 -16.97 -7.70
CA PRO A 419 -5.96 -16.76 -9.09
C PRO A 419 -4.83 -17.25 -10.02
N VAL A 420 -5.19 -17.93 -11.10
CA VAL A 420 -4.24 -18.44 -12.12
C VAL A 420 -4.48 -17.86 -13.50
N ALA A 421 -5.70 -17.43 -13.80
CA ALA A 421 -6.05 -16.82 -15.07
C ALA A 421 -7.19 -15.81 -14.93
N LEU A 422 -7.21 -14.81 -15.80
CA LEU A 422 -8.29 -13.83 -15.94
C LEU A 422 -9.33 -14.36 -16.93
N VAL A 423 -10.61 -14.35 -16.57
CA VAL A 423 -11.71 -14.69 -17.49
C VAL A 423 -11.85 -13.57 -18.52
N VAL A 424 -11.64 -13.89 -19.79
CA VAL A 424 -11.69 -12.91 -20.88
C VAL A 424 -12.85 -13.14 -21.84
N ASP A 425 -13.49 -14.31 -21.79
CA ASP A 425 -14.71 -14.63 -22.53
C ASP A 425 -15.54 -15.62 -21.72
N LYS A 426 -16.61 -15.12 -21.11
CA LYS A 426 -17.51 -15.96 -20.26
C LYS A 426 -18.34 -16.93 -21.08
N ASP A 427 -18.77 -16.51 -22.26
CA ASP A 427 -19.67 -17.30 -23.11
C ASP A 427 -18.94 -18.51 -23.68
N ARG A 428 -17.64 -18.37 -23.93
CA ARG A 428 -16.78 -19.44 -24.44
C ARG A 428 -15.91 -20.08 -23.39
N HIS A 429 -16.05 -19.67 -22.12
CA HIS A 429 -15.26 -20.19 -20.99
C HIS A 429 -13.74 -20.03 -21.16
N ILE A 430 -13.29 -18.91 -21.75
CA ILE A 430 -11.89 -18.66 -22.06
C ILE A 430 -11.27 -17.80 -20.97
N CYS A 431 -10.12 -18.24 -20.47
CA CYS A 431 -9.30 -17.50 -19.52
C CYS A 431 -7.88 -17.30 -20.07
N MET A 432 -7.31 -16.11 -19.82
CA MET A 432 -5.93 -15.78 -20.14
C MET A 432 -5.06 -15.92 -18.89
N GLY A 433 -3.97 -16.65 -18.97
CA GLY A 433 -3.00 -16.85 -17.88
C GLY A 433 -2.46 -15.52 -17.34
N LEU A 434 -2.25 -15.46 -16.04
CA LEU A 434 -1.73 -14.27 -15.36
C LEU A 434 -0.23 -14.04 -15.59
N GLU A 435 0.48 -15.04 -16.11
CA GLU A 435 1.91 -15.05 -16.34
C GLU A 435 2.25 -15.65 -17.70
N ASP A 436 3.37 -15.24 -18.26
CA ASP A 436 3.93 -15.89 -19.44
C ASP A 436 4.49 -17.26 -19.09
N VAL A 437 4.58 -18.15 -20.07
CA VAL A 437 5.37 -19.36 -19.92
C VAL A 437 6.81 -18.95 -19.58
N PRO A 438 7.50 -19.62 -18.61
CA PRO A 438 8.84 -19.24 -18.20
C PRO A 438 9.77 -19.03 -19.38
N HIS A 439 10.42 -17.89 -19.37
CA HIS A 439 11.14 -17.31 -20.50
C HIS A 439 12.42 -18.09 -20.85
N VAL A 440 12.70 -18.14 -22.16
CA VAL A 440 14.01 -18.44 -22.73
C VAL A 440 14.53 -17.11 -23.32
N LYS A 441 15.81 -16.81 -23.18
CA LYS A 441 16.43 -15.49 -23.43
C LYS A 441 16.00 -14.83 -24.76
N ASP A 442 15.73 -15.57 -25.80
CA ASP A 442 15.38 -15.03 -27.12
C ASP A 442 13.92 -15.33 -27.50
N GLY A 443 13.05 -15.60 -26.50
CA GLY A 443 11.68 -16.07 -26.72
C GLY A 443 11.64 -17.53 -27.17
N ARG A 444 10.43 -18.00 -27.48
CA ARG A 444 10.20 -19.36 -27.98
C ARG A 444 9.81 -19.28 -29.44
N GLN A 445 10.44 -20.10 -30.27
CA GLN A 445 10.04 -20.25 -31.66
C GLN A 445 8.66 -20.91 -31.75
N TRP A 446 7.82 -20.46 -32.66
CA TRP A 446 6.56 -21.13 -33.00
C TRP A 446 6.84 -22.55 -33.53
N ALA A 447 7.82 -22.66 -34.45
CA ALA A 447 8.41 -23.91 -34.92
C ALA A 447 9.90 -23.68 -35.22
N ASP A 448 10.71 -24.70 -35.07
CA ASP A 448 12.14 -24.67 -35.38
C ASP A 448 12.46 -24.74 -36.89
N ASN A 449 11.46 -24.98 -37.70
CA ASN A 449 11.54 -25.04 -39.15
C ASN A 449 10.37 -24.27 -39.81
N LEU A 450 10.66 -23.45 -40.79
CA LEU A 450 9.68 -22.66 -41.55
C LEU A 450 8.66 -23.52 -42.34
N ASN A 451 9.04 -24.77 -42.71
CA ASN A 451 8.17 -25.65 -43.48
C ASN A 451 7.11 -26.40 -42.63
N LEU A 452 7.23 -26.33 -41.31
CA LEU A 452 6.23 -26.93 -40.42
C LEU A 452 4.94 -26.08 -40.44
N LYS A 453 3.80 -26.73 -40.68
CA LYS A 453 2.51 -26.09 -40.93
C LYS A 453 1.41 -26.68 -40.06
N ASN A 454 0.34 -25.93 -39.87
CA ASN A 454 -0.98 -26.46 -39.57
C ASN A 454 -1.60 -27.00 -40.86
N ILE A 455 -2.17 -28.21 -40.80
CA ILE A 455 -2.75 -28.85 -41.99
C ILE A 455 -3.96 -28.08 -42.55
N GLU A 456 -4.66 -27.29 -41.71
CA GLU A 456 -5.99 -26.75 -42.04
C GLU A 456 -6.07 -25.22 -42.08
N THR A 457 -5.00 -24.48 -41.84
CA THR A 457 -5.11 -23.03 -41.60
C THR A 457 -4.01 -22.19 -42.20
N GLU A 458 -3.78 -22.29 -43.49
CA GLU A 458 -2.97 -21.27 -44.20
C GLU A 458 -3.83 -20.01 -44.48
N ASN A 459 -3.51 -18.91 -43.81
CA ASN A 459 -4.02 -17.59 -44.19
C ASN A 459 -3.05 -16.97 -45.18
N GLN A 460 -3.58 -16.49 -46.30
CA GLN A 460 -2.74 -16.05 -47.41
C GLN A 460 -2.68 -14.53 -47.58
N ASP A 461 -3.55 -13.79 -46.88
CA ASP A 461 -3.64 -12.33 -47.00
C ASP A 461 -4.32 -11.71 -45.75
N VAL A 462 -4.52 -10.39 -45.78
CA VAL A 462 -5.21 -9.65 -44.72
C VAL A 462 -6.64 -10.13 -44.51
N ASN A 463 -7.35 -10.52 -45.56
CA ASN A 463 -8.69 -11.09 -45.45
C ASN A 463 -8.64 -12.42 -44.68
N GLY A 464 -7.57 -13.20 -44.87
CA GLY A 464 -7.29 -14.38 -44.10
C GLY A 464 -7.09 -14.08 -42.61
N LEU A 465 -6.36 -13.03 -42.27
CA LEU A 465 -6.17 -12.60 -40.87
C LEU A 465 -7.49 -12.14 -40.24
N ILE A 466 -8.33 -11.37 -40.96
CA ILE A 466 -9.67 -10.98 -40.50
C ILE A 466 -10.53 -12.22 -40.21
N ASN A 467 -10.47 -13.24 -41.03
CA ASN A 467 -11.18 -14.50 -40.78
C ASN A 467 -10.60 -15.24 -39.57
N THR A 468 -9.29 -15.19 -39.42
CA THR A 468 -8.59 -15.88 -38.33
C THR A 468 -8.92 -15.29 -36.96
N ILE A 469 -9.13 -14.00 -36.82
CA ILE A 469 -9.56 -13.36 -35.54
C ILE A 469 -10.96 -13.79 -35.08
N ASN A 470 -11.68 -14.56 -35.89
CA ASN A 470 -12.97 -15.16 -35.53
C ASN A 470 -12.86 -16.65 -35.23
N ARG A 471 -11.66 -17.23 -35.20
CA ARG A 471 -11.41 -18.65 -34.94
C ARG A 471 -10.98 -18.88 -33.50
N TYR A 472 -11.67 -19.79 -32.82
CA TYR A 472 -11.50 -20.12 -31.41
C TYR A 472 -11.07 -21.58 -31.26
N ASP A 473 -9.95 -21.93 -31.86
CA ASP A 473 -9.46 -23.32 -31.94
C ASP A 473 -8.03 -23.52 -31.42
N GLY A 474 -7.53 -22.57 -30.60
CA GLY A 474 -6.18 -22.62 -30.05
C GLY A 474 -5.89 -23.90 -29.26
N TRP A 475 -6.87 -24.37 -28.46
CA TRP A 475 -6.73 -25.66 -27.76
C TRP A 475 -6.60 -26.83 -28.75
N LYS A 476 -7.47 -26.88 -29.76
CA LYS A 476 -7.43 -27.89 -30.81
C LYS A 476 -6.11 -27.87 -31.58
N GLN A 477 -5.63 -26.69 -31.94
CA GLN A 477 -4.34 -26.50 -32.61
C GLN A 477 -3.15 -26.92 -31.73
N THR A 478 -3.27 -26.83 -30.44
CA THR A 478 -2.21 -27.21 -29.48
C THR A 478 -2.21 -28.71 -29.20
N TRP A 479 -3.39 -29.30 -28.96
CA TRP A 479 -3.51 -30.62 -28.37
C TRP A 479 -4.13 -31.70 -29.27
N ASP A 480 -4.86 -31.34 -30.32
CA ASP A 480 -5.62 -32.28 -31.13
C ASP A 480 -5.12 -32.38 -32.59
N MET A 481 -4.66 -31.24 -33.15
CA MET A 481 -4.14 -31.26 -34.52
C MET A 481 -2.76 -31.90 -34.63
N TYR A 482 -2.65 -32.85 -35.50
CA TYR A 482 -1.36 -33.43 -35.86
C TYR A 482 -0.63 -32.53 -36.84
N THR A 483 0.68 -32.41 -36.65
CA THR A 483 1.55 -31.66 -37.53
C THR A 483 2.11 -32.55 -38.61
N THR A 484 2.05 -32.15 -39.89
CA THR A 484 2.75 -32.77 -40.97
C THR A 484 3.76 -31.80 -41.58
N ASP A 485 4.98 -32.30 -41.77
CA ASP A 485 5.93 -31.73 -42.71
C ASP A 485 5.98 -32.62 -43.93
N THR A 486 5.48 -32.18 -45.06
CA THR A 486 5.50 -32.94 -46.30
C THR A 486 6.78 -32.75 -47.10
N SER A 487 7.66 -31.76 -46.72
CA SER A 487 8.78 -31.34 -47.54
C SER A 487 10.12 -31.96 -47.17
N ALA A 488 10.28 -32.56 -45.98
CA ALA A 488 11.59 -32.95 -45.46
C ALA A 488 11.70 -34.42 -45.02
N GLY A 489 10.74 -35.28 -45.30
CA GLY A 489 10.76 -36.65 -44.78
C GLY A 489 10.62 -36.72 -43.23
N TYR A 490 10.38 -35.63 -42.62
CA TYR A 490 10.17 -35.50 -41.19
C TYR A 490 8.71 -35.83 -40.89
N ILE A 491 8.39 -37.04 -40.70
CA ILE A 491 7.10 -37.48 -40.20
C ILE A 491 7.29 -37.89 -38.75
N PRO A 492 7.13 -37.00 -37.80
CA PRO A 492 6.95 -37.43 -36.42
C PRO A 492 5.59 -38.13 -36.40
N LYS A 493 5.59 -39.37 -36.12
CA LYS A 493 4.41 -40.20 -35.94
C LYS A 493 3.38 -39.46 -35.08
N LYS A 494 2.33 -38.93 -35.72
CA LYS A 494 1.11 -38.39 -35.11
C LYS A 494 1.32 -37.79 -33.70
N ARG A 495 2.13 -36.76 -33.60
CA ARG A 495 2.28 -35.99 -32.36
C ARG A 495 1.57 -34.65 -32.49
N THR A 496 0.86 -34.24 -31.43
CA THR A 496 0.33 -32.90 -31.32
C THR A 496 1.47 -31.87 -31.16
N LYS A 497 1.25 -30.59 -31.46
CA LYS A 497 2.29 -29.56 -31.32
C LYS A 497 2.84 -29.51 -29.87
N ALA A 498 1.97 -29.58 -28.86
CA ALA A 498 2.40 -29.56 -27.47
C ALA A 498 3.31 -30.77 -27.08
N ARG A 499 3.24 -31.87 -27.80
CA ARG A 499 4.09 -33.08 -27.58
C ARG A 499 5.20 -33.21 -28.59
N ASN A 500 5.53 -32.15 -29.29
CA ASN A 500 6.53 -32.15 -30.34
C ASN A 500 7.55 -31.03 -30.10
N SER A 501 8.81 -31.41 -29.85
CA SER A 501 9.90 -30.44 -29.59
C SER A 501 10.21 -29.51 -30.76
N HIS A 502 9.76 -29.85 -31.97
CA HIS A 502 9.87 -28.97 -33.14
C HIS A 502 8.90 -27.74 -33.10
N PHE A 503 8.04 -27.69 -32.08
CA PHE A 503 7.15 -26.56 -31.80
C PHE A 503 7.41 -26.03 -30.39
N PRO A 504 8.53 -25.32 -30.15
CA PRO A 504 8.97 -24.94 -28.81
C PRO A 504 7.94 -24.12 -28.02
N ALA A 505 7.17 -23.22 -28.69
CA ALA A 505 6.12 -22.44 -28.05
C ALA A 505 4.99 -23.31 -27.49
N PHE A 506 4.58 -24.34 -28.20
CA PHE A 506 3.53 -25.27 -27.81
C PHE A 506 4.05 -26.33 -26.83
N ASN A 507 5.25 -26.86 -27.07
CA ASN A 507 5.85 -27.88 -26.24
C ASN A 507 6.13 -27.41 -24.81
N ALA A 508 6.33 -26.11 -24.64
CA ALA A 508 6.47 -25.50 -23.32
C ALA A 508 5.22 -25.65 -22.43
N LEU A 509 4.08 -25.99 -23.02
CA LEU A 509 2.81 -26.17 -22.31
C LEU A 509 2.53 -27.65 -21.93
N GLU A 510 3.37 -28.61 -22.34
CA GLU A 510 3.12 -30.04 -22.11
C GLU A 510 2.83 -30.35 -20.64
N ASN A 511 3.55 -29.74 -19.71
CA ASN A 511 3.36 -29.91 -18.27
C ASN A 511 3.31 -28.53 -17.54
N TYR A 512 2.83 -27.50 -18.20
CA TYR A 512 2.79 -26.16 -17.62
C TYR A 512 1.93 -26.16 -16.34
N LYS A 513 2.51 -25.60 -15.25
CA LYS A 513 1.90 -25.59 -13.90
C LYS A 513 1.43 -26.98 -13.42
N GLY A 514 2.09 -28.06 -13.87
CA GLY A 514 1.74 -29.44 -13.49
C GLY A 514 0.41 -29.96 -14.07
N LYS A 515 -0.13 -29.29 -15.10
CA LYS A 515 -1.42 -29.63 -15.72
C LYS A 515 -1.24 -29.98 -17.17
N THR A 516 -1.44 -31.26 -17.51
CA THR A 516 -1.38 -31.76 -18.88
C THR A 516 -2.68 -31.48 -19.62
N GLN A 517 -2.59 -31.00 -20.87
CA GLN A 517 -3.72 -30.76 -21.78
C GLN A 517 -4.72 -29.68 -21.33
N MET A 518 -4.39 -28.84 -20.34
CA MET A 518 -5.25 -27.75 -19.91
C MET A 518 -4.87 -26.43 -20.59
N TRP A 519 -3.59 -26.07 -20.48
CA TRP A 519 -3.07 -24.82 -21.02
C TRP A 519 -2.71 -24.95 -22.49
N TYR A 520 -3.02 -23.94 -23.30
CA TYR A 520 -2.78 -23.96 -24.73
C TYR A 520 -2.26 -22.62 -25.26
N VAL A 521 -1.64 -22.64 -26.45
CA VAL A 521 -1.32 -21.43 -27.21
C VAL A 521 -2.63 -20.94 -27.81
N PRO A 522 -3.10 -19.71 -27.49
CA PRO A 522 -4.38 -19.24 -27.97
C PRO A 522 -4.37 -19.02 -29.49
N GLY A 523 -5.48 -19.26 -30.16
CA GLY A 523 -5.71 -18.82 -31.52
C GLY A 523 -5.98 -17.31 -31.58
N ALA A 524 -5.99 -16.74 -32.75
CA ALA A 524 -6.20 -15.33 -32.94
C ALA A 524 -7.60 -14.87 -32.46
N GLY A 525 -8.61 -15.74 -32.52
CA GLY A 525 -9.95 -15.45 -31.99
C GLY A 525 -9.99 -15.31 -30.49
N GLU A 526 -9.31 -16.20 -29.74
CA GLU A 526 -9.19 -16.08 -28.30
C GLU A 526 -8.42 -14.83 -27.90
N TRP A 527 -7.34 -14.49 -28.60
CA TRP A 527 -6.64 -13.23 -28.42
C TRP A 527 -7.54 -12.01 -28.69
N HIS A 528 -8.31 -12.03 -29.77
CA HIS A 528 -9.24 -10.96 -30.10
C HIS A 528 -10.29 -10.77 -28.98
N SER A 529 -10.88 -11.86 -28.48
CA SER A 529 -11.78 -11.81 -27.32
C SER A 529 -11.11 -11.18 -26.10
N ALA A 530 -9.88 -11.59 -25.79
CA ALA A 530 -9.12 -11.04 -24.67
C ALA A 530 -8.88 -9.53 -24.82
N LEU A 531 -8.45 -9.07 -26.00
CA LEU A 531 -8.21 -7.65 -26.26
C LEU A 531 -9.50 -6.83 -26.19
N LYS A 532 -10.63 -7.38 -26.64
CA LYS A 532 -11.95 -6.75 -26.48
C LYS A 532 -12.37 -6.62 -25.03
N TYR A 533 -12.24 -7.71 -24.25
CA TYR A 533 -12.56 -7.70 -22.82
C TYR A 533 -11.74 -6.66 -22.07
N LEU A 534 -10.47 -6.54 -22.40
CA LEU A 534 -9.55 -5.58 -21.79
C LEU A 534 -9.79 -4.13 -22.25
N GLY A 535 -10.73 -3.90 -23.20
CA GLY A 535 -11.01 -2.57 -23.76
C GLY A 535 -9.90 -2.05 -24.67
N ILE A 536 -9.02 -2.93 -25.14
CA ILE A 536 -7.91 -2.59 -26.03
C ILE A 536 -8.38 -2.59 -27.48
N ALA A 537 -9.18 -3.58 -27.86
CA ALA A 537 -9.83 -3.65 -29.18
C ALA A 537 -11.24 -3.09 -29.06
N ASP A 538 -11.48 -1.89 -29.56
CA ASP A 538 -12.84 -1.33 -29.63
C ASP A 538 -13.59 -1.92 -30.83
N PRO A 539 -14.65 -2.70 -30.60
CA PRO A 539 -15.41 -3.29 -31.70
C PRO A 539 -16.16 -2.27 -32.54
N THR A 540 -16.30 -1.02 -32.05
CA THR A 540 -16.99 0.07 -32.76
C THR A 540 -16.04 0.91 -33.61
N ARG A 541 -14.74 0.83 -33.38
CA ARG A 541 -13.71 1.49 -34.16
C ARG A 541 -13.12 0.46 -35.12
N GLY A 542 -13.27 0.70 -36.41
CA GLY A 542 -12.74 -0.17 -37.46
C GLY A 542 -11.22 -0.34 -37.35
N PHE A 543 -10.74 -1.45 -37.89
CA PHE A 543 -9.31 -1.70 -38.04
C PHE A 543 -8.67 -0.67 -38.94
N THR A 544 -7.48 -0.22 -38.64
CA THR A 544 -6.59 0.40 -39.61
C THR A 544 -5.61 -0.66 -40.11
N PHE A 545 -5.40 -0.69 -41.42
CA PHE A 545 -4.42 -1.58 -42.02
C PHE A 545 -3.16 -0.77 -42.31
N ASP A 546 -2.06 -1.12 -41.68
CA ASP A 546 -0.76 -0.64 -42.10
C ASP A 546 -0.16 -1.64 -43.09
N ASN A 547 0.05 -1.16 -44.33
CA ASN A 547 0.70 -1.88 -45.44
C ASN A 547 0.24 -3.32 -45.71
N GLN A 548 -1.04 -3.64 -45.46
CA GLN A 548 -1.67 -4.94 -45.72
C GLN A 548 -1.16 -6.14 -44.91
N GLU A 549 -0.23 -5.92 -43.98
CA GLU A 549 0.36 -7.00 -43.18
C GLU A 549 -0.11 -7.04 -41.72
N HIS A 550 -0.84 -6.01 -41.26
CA HIS A 550 -1.18 -5.86 -39.87
C HIS A 550 -2.60 -5.39 -39.64
N LEU A 551 -3.27 -5.91 -38.62
CA LEU A 551 -4.48 -5.36 -38.03
C LEU A 551 -4.10 -4.55 -36.80
N GLU A 552 -4.42 -3.26 -36.78
CA GLU A 552 -4.05 -2.36 -35.71
C GLU A 552 -5.27 -1.60 -35.18
N TRP A 553 -5.34 -1.49 -33.85
CA TRP A 553 -6.24 -0.60 -33.14
C TRP A 553 -5.40 0.49 -32.47
N GLY A 554 -5.51 1.71 -32.97
CA GLY A 554 -4.90 2.87 -32.32
C GLY A 554 -5.70 3.34 -31.11
N ASP A 555 -5.08 4.18 -30.28
CA ASP A 555 -5.68 4.82 -29.10
C ASP A 555 -6.22 3.83 -28.07
N VAL A 556 -5.33 3.02 -27.54
CA VAL A 556 -5.61 1.96 -26.57
C VAL A 556 -5.90 2.57 -25.19
N LEU A 557 -7.15 2.91 -24.94
CA LEU A 557 -7.60 3.37 -23.61
C LEU A 557 -7.58 2.26 -22.55
N GLY A 558 -7.58 1.01 -22.97
CA GLY A 558 -7.69 -0.16 -22.09
C GLY A 558 -6.39 -0.66 -21.49
N TYR A 559 -5.22 -0.19 -21.94
CA TYR A 559 -3.93 -0.71 -21.46
C TYR A 559 -3.76 -0.58 -19.94
N ARG A 560 -4.22 0.52 -19.36
CA ARG A 560 -4.15 0.75 -17.91
C ARG A 560 -5.07 -0.20 -17.12
N LEU A 561 -6.22 -0.55 -17.69
CA LEU A 561 -7.09 -1.57 -17.09
C LEU A 561 -6.42 -2.95 -17.12
N LEU A 562 -5.69 -3.25 -18.19
CA LEU A 562 -4.87 -4.44 -18.29
C LEU A 562 -3.89 -4.55 -17.10
N GLU A 563 -3.14 -3.46 -16.81
CA GLU A 563 -2.24 -3.43 -15.66
C GLU A 563 -2.97 -3.72 -14.35
N VAL A 564 -4.09 -3.03 -14.11
CA VAL A 564 -4.89 -3.19 -12.89
C VAL A 564 -5.34 -4.63 -12.70
N LEU A 565 -5.95 -5.23 -13.74
CA LEU A 565 -6.50 -6.58 -13.68
C LEU A 565 -5.43 -7.65 -13.42
N PHE A 566 -4.23 -7.45 -13.93
CA PHE A 566 -3.13 -8.38 -13.70
C PHE A 566 -2.45 -8.12 -12.35
N TYR A 567 -2.12 -6.88 -12.02
CA TYR A 567 -1.44 -6.57 -10.76
C TYR A 567 -2.26 -6.92 -9.53
N GLN A 568 -3.57 -6.67 -9.55
CA GLN A 568 -4.45 -7.02 -8.42
C GLN A 568 -4.53 -8.53 -8.16
N ALA A 569 -4.31 -9.34 -9.20
CA ALA A 569 -4.28 -10.81 -9.12
C ALA A 569 -2.86 -11.37 -8.90
N GLY A 570 -1.85 -10.50 -8.73
CA GLY A 570 -0.47 -10.92 -8.57
C GLY A 570 0.22 -11.35 -9.86
N GLY A 571 -0.40 -11.10 -11.03
CA GLY A 571 0.12 -11.41 -12.35
C GLY A 571 0.91 -10.27 -12.99
N TYR A 572 1.30 -10.46 -14.24
CA TYR A 572 2.03 -9.49 -15.06
C TYR A 572 1.24 -9.15 -16.33
N PRO A 573 1.07 -7.86 -16.68
CA PRO A 573 0.38 -7.46 -17.88
C PRO A 573 1.14 -7.88 -19.14
N LEU A 574 0.47 -7.78 -20.27
CA LEU A 574 1.10 -7.96 -21.57
C LEU A 574 2.08 -6.81 -21.83
N ASN A 575 3.30 -7.12 -22.25
CA ASN A 575 4.33 -6.12 -22.50
C ASN A 575 5.24 -6.43 -23.70
N ASP A 576 4.94 -7.48 -24.47
CA ASP A 576 5.77 -7.97 -25.53
C ASP A 576 4.93 -8.49 -26.73
N TRP A 577 5.57 -9.12 -27.68
CA TRP A 577 4.96 -9.86 -28.75
C TRP A 577 4.67 -11.30 -28.30
N TYR A 578 3.48 -11.80 -28.67
CA TYR A 578 2.99 -13.10 -28.27
C TYR A 578 2.62 -13.94 -29.48
N TRP A 579 2.90 -15.26 -29.44
CA TRP A 579 2.41 -16.18 -30.45
C TRP A 579 0.91 -16.38 -30.33
N ALA A 580 0.23 -16.43 -31.50
CA ALA A 580 -1.02 -17.15 -31.66
C ALA A 580 -0.76 -18.53 -32.25
N ALA A 581 -1.73 -19.45 -32.12
CA ALA A 581 -1.61 -20.81 -32.63
C ALA A 581 -1.69 -20.90 -34.16
N ASP A 582 -2.14 -19.80 -34.80
CA ASP A 582 -2.47 -19.77 -36.24
C ASP A 582 -1.24 -19.56 -37.11
N ASP A 583 -1.21 -20.31 -38.21
CA ASP A 583 -0.31 -20.06 -39.32
C ASP A 583 -0.72 -18.83 -40.11
N TRP A 584 0.28 -18.14 -40.64
CA TRP A 584 0.07 -17.05 -41.59
C TRP A 584 1.12 -17.10 -42.70
N LYS A 585 0.64 -17.11 -43.96
CA LYS A 585 1.52 -17.11 -45.11
C LYS A 585 1.29 -15.86 -45.94
N THR A 586 2.27 -14.97 -45.99
CA THR A 586 2.31 -13.83 -46.88
C THR A 586 3.55 -13.96 -47.75
N ASP A 587 3.45 -13.62 -49.03
CA ASP A 587 4.55 -13.53 -50.00
C ASP A 587 5.49 -14.77 -50.07
N GLY A 588 4.93 -15.97 -49.94
CA GLY A 588 5.71 -17.20 -49.95
C GLY A 588 6.54 -17.44 -48.66
N LYS A 589 6.47 -16.58 -47.66
CA LYS A 589 7.15 -16.72 -46.40
C LYS A 589 6.26 -17.43 -45.36
N ALA A 590 6.77 -18.47 -44.75
CA ALA A 590 6.07 -19.17 -43.68
C ALA A 590 6.16 -18.38 -42.37
N LYS A 591 5.07 -17.67 -42.03
CA LYS A 591 4.90 -16.91 -40.79
C LYS A 591 3.88 -17.59 -39.88
N ALA A 592 3.84 -17.20 -38.61
CA ALA A 592 2.74 -17.47 -37.71
C ALA A 592 2.19 -16.13 -37.17
N VAL A 593 0.94 -16.13 -36.71
CA VAL A 593 0.30 -14.96 -36.17
C VAL A 593 0.95 -14.55 -34.86
N THR A 594 1.24 -13.26 -34.73
CA THR A 594 1.69 -12.64 -33.49
C THR A 594 0.69 -11.58 -33.04
N VAL A 595 0.61 -11.40 -31.74
CA VAL A 595 -0.24 -10.42 -31.08
C VAL A 595 0.61 -9.58 -30.14
N THR A 596 0.38 -8.28 -30.13
CA THR A 596 0.95 -7.39 -29.12
C THR A 596 -0.08 -6.41 -28.61
N ALA A 597 0.03 -6.05 -27.34
CA ALA A 597 -0.70 -4.96 -26.74
C ALA A 597 0.32 -4.04 -26.06
N ARG A 598 0.34 -2.77 -26.49
CA ARG A 598 1.20 -1.72 -25.92
C ARG A 598 0.36 -0.52 -25.49
N SER A 599 0.97 0.41 -24.81
CA SER A 599 0.28 1.61 -24.29
C SER A 599 -0.44 2.44 -25.36
N THR A 600 -0.06 2.32 -26.61
CA THR A 600 -0.59 3.14 -27.72
C THR A 600 -1.35 2.35 -28.77
N TYR A 601 -1.19 1.03 -28.84
CA TYR A 601 -1.87 0.20 -29.84
C TYR A 601 -1.92 -1.27 -29.46
N ALA A 602 -2.91 -1.99 -30.01
CA ALA A 602 -2.94 -3.44 -30.08
C ALA A 602 -2.83 -3.87 -31.54
N HIS A 603 -2.16 -4.97 -31.80
CA HIS A 603 -1.78 -5.32 -33.15
C HIS A 603 -1.74 -6.83 -33.33
N PHE A 604 -2.31 -7.28 -34.46
CA PHE A 604 -2.10 -8.61 -34.99
C PHE A 604 -1.23 -8.52 -36.21
N GLY A 605 -0.18 -9.31 -36.26
CA GLY A 605 0.75 -9.36 -37.38
C GLY A 605 1.31 -10.75 -37.58
N GLY A 606 2.36 -10.87 -38.38
CA GLY A 606 3.02 -12.12 -38.62
C GLY A 606 4.53 -12.04 -38.42
N ALA A 607 5.09 -13.00 -37.69
CA ALA A 607 6.53 -13.21 -37.56
C ALA A 607 6.93 -14.56 -38.18
N ARG A 608 8.22 -14.69 -38.54
CA ARG A 608 8.73 -15.98 -39.00
C ARG A 608 8.62 -16.99 -37.86
N LYS A 609 8.20 -18.19 -38.17
CA LYS A 609 8.03 -19.27 -37.18
C LYS A 609 9.28 -19.57 -36.36
N THR A 610 10.45 -19.29 -36.94
CA THR A 610 11.77 -19.45 -36.30
C THR A 610 12.20 -18.25 -35.46
N ASP A 611 11.46 -17.15 -35.47
CA ASP A 611 11.73 -16.02 -34.61
C ASP A 611 11.27 -16.36 -33.18
N GLY A 612 11.91 -15.77 -32.17
CA GLY A 612 11.51 -15.94 -30.78
C GLY A 612 10.48 -14.89 -30.37
N THR A 613 9.36 -15.32 -29.77
CA THR A 613 8.41 -14.42 -29.07
C THR A 613 7.94 -15.07 -27.77
N GLN A 614 7.16 -14.31 -27.00
CA GLN A 614 6.59 -14.79 -25.75
C GLN A 614 5.39 -15.72 -25.99
N VAL A 615 5.06 -16.51 -24.97
CA VAL A 615 3.88 -17.34 -24.93
C VAL A 615 3.05 -16.97 -23.72
N ARG A 616 1.89 -16.35 -23.92
CA ARG A 616 0.86 -16.19 -22.91
C ARG A 616 -0.10 -17.37 -23.02
N PRO A 617 -0.13 -18.27 -22.04
CA PRO A 617 -1.00 -19.45 -22.13
C PRO A 617 -2.46 -19.08 -21.83
N PHE A 618 -3.39 -19.74 -22.50
CA PHE A 618 -4.80 -19.67 -22.20
C PHE A 618 -5.29 -21.00 -21.64
N VAL A 619 -6.45 -20.98 -20.99
CA VAL A 619 -7.09 -22.16 -20.41
C VAL A 619 -8.61 -22.01 -20.49
N ASN A 620 -9.33 -23.12 -20.71
CA ASN A 620 -10.79 -23.17 -20.64
C ASN A 620 -11.23 -23.75 -19.28
N TYR A 621 -12.39 -23.29 -18.77
CA TYR A 621 -12.98 -23.76 -17.50
C TYR A 621 -14.37 -24.35 -17.68
#